data_ee5fb3b794c54f4599732f12b62edd03
#
_entry.id   ee5fb3b794c54f4599732f12b62edd03
#
_cell.length_a   1.000
_cell.length_b   1.000
_cell.length_c   1.000
_cell.angle_alpha   90.00
_cell.angle_beta   90.00
_cell.angle_gamma   90.00
#
_symmetry.space_group_name_H-M   'P 1'
#
loop_
_entity.id
_entity.type
_entity.pdbx_description
1 polymer ?
#
loop_
_entity_poly.entity_id
_entity_poly.type
_entity_poly.pdbx_seq_one_letter_code
_entity_poly.pdbx_strand_id
1 'polypeptide(L)'
;MRENGTVGVRNEVWIIPTVGCVNSIARAIEATARANKPEGVDEVVAFPHPYGCSQVTEDQENTRHVLADLINHPNAGAVLVLGLGCENSRIEVLKDYIGEVNPDRVKFLQVQDVENEQEAAEGIMKELMSYAATFKREKVSAKHLIVGMKCGGSDGLSGITANPTVGLFSDMLVSKGGTTILTEVPEMFGAETILMNRCVNKELFEKTVHLINDFKEYFIKNGQEIYENPSPGNKDGGITTLEDKSLGCTQKSGSSLVKGVLAYGERVSDKGLNLLSAPGNDLVASTACAAAGAQMVLFTTGRGTPFASPVPTVKIATNSRLAGNKSNWIDFNAGRIVTDDLPLEDAAKELFQLVLDVASGKKVKAEIAGFHDLAIFKQGVTL
;
A
#
# COMPACT_ATOMS: atom_id res chain seq x y z
N MET A 1 -1.82 17.14 -10.66
CA MET A 1 -3.24 16.83 -10.33
C MET A 1 -3.82 16.01 -11.47
N ARG A 2 -4.74 15.10 -11.21
CA ARG A 2 -5.48 14.35 -12.24
C ARG A 2 -6.75 15.13 -12.62
N GLU A 3 -7.36 14.81 -13.76
CA GLU A 3 -8.57 15.49 -14.25
C GLU A 3 -9.75 15.43 -13.29
N ASN A 4 -9.86 14.32 -12.53
CA ASN A 4 -10.88 14.13 -11.50
C ASN A 4 -10.55 14.83 -10.16
N GLY A 5 -9.52 15.66 -10.10
CA GLY A 5 -9.10 16.39 -8.91
C GLY A 5 -8.27 15.58 -7.89
N THR A 6 -8.01 14.29 -8.13
CA THR A 6 -7.12 13.51 -7.29
C THR A 6 -5.65 13.87 -7.55
N VAL A 7 -4.78 13.60 -6.59
CA VAL A 7 -3.35 13.94 -6.66
C VAL A 7 -2.52 12.68 -6.61
N GLY A 8 -1.70 12.46 -7.66
CA GLY A 8 -0.67 11.40 -7.66
C GLY A 8 0.69 11.96 -7.24
N VAL A 9 1.49 11.17 -6.53
CA VAL A 9 2.90 11.48 -6.21
C VAL A 9 3.85 10.85 -7.23
N ARG A 10 3.29 10.04 -8.13
CA ARG A 10 3.96 9.48 -9.31
C ARG A 10 3.11 9.73 -10.54
N ASN A 11 3.75 9.61 -11.70
CA ASN A 11 3.11 9.66 -13.00
C ASN A 11 3.54 8.42 -13.80
N GLU A 12 3.04 7.27 -13.38
CA GLU A 12 3.40 5.98 -13.95
C GLU A 12 2.36 5.49 -14.95
N VAL A 13 2.74 4.57 -15.83
CA VAL A 13 1.81 3.80 -16.65
C VAL A 13 1.77 2.38 -16.12
N TRP A 14 0.60 1.94 -15.69
CA TRP A 14 0.42 0.65 -15.07
C TRP A 14 -0.20 -0.37 -16.03
N ILE A 15 0.27 -1.61 -15.97
CA ILE A 15 -0.31 -2.76 -16.66
C ILE A 15 -0.89 -3.67 -15.59
N ILE A 16 -2.22 -3.80 -15.57
CA ILE A 16 -2.94 -4.56 -14.55
C ILE A 16 -3.59 -5.77 -15.21
N PRO A 17 -3.03 -6.98 -15.01
CA PRO A 17 -3.67 -8.23 -15.41
C PRO A 17 -4.98 -8.43 -14.65
N THR A 18 -6.02 -8.94 -15.32
CA THR A 18 -7.26 -9.37 -14.66
C THR A 18 -7.13 -10.79 -14.09
N VAL A 19 -6.15 -11.56 -14.58
CA VAL A 19 -5.91 -12.95 -14.22
C VAL A 19 -4.45 -13.34 -14.36
N GLY A 20 -3.99 -14.28 -13.54
CA GLY A 20 -2.60 -14.76 -13.54
C GLY A 20 -2.12 -15.35 -14.87
N CYS A 21 -3.03 -15.86 -15.73
CA CYS A 21 -2.68 -16.46 -17.01
C CYS A 21 -1.97 -15.50 -17.98
N VAL A 22 -2.20 -14.21 -17.88
CA VAL A 22 -1.60 -13.18 -18.76
C VAL A 22 -0.39 -12.48 -18.14
N ASN A 23 0.11 -12.91 -16.99
CA ASN A 23 1.23 -12.29 -16.30
C ASN A 23 2.51 -12.21 -17.14
N SER A 24 2.83 -13.26 -17.90
CA SER A 24 4.02 -13.28 -18.75
C SER A 24 3.91 -12.28 -19.90
N ILE A 25 2.71 -12.13 -20.48
CA ILE A 25 2.42 -11.13 -21.50
C ILE A 25 2.54 -9.73 -20.92
N ALA A 26 1.97 -9.49 -19.72
CA ALA A 26 2.09 -8.18 -19.03
C ALA A 26 3.54 -7.77 -18.80
N ARG A 27 4.42 -8.71 -18.38
CA ARG A 27 5.86 -8.45 -18.21
C ARG A 27 6.57 -8.18 -19.53
N ALA A 28 6.20 -8.87 -20.60
CA ALA A 28 6.79 -8.63 -21.92
C ALA A 28 6.40 -7.24 -22.47
N ILE A 29 5.12 -6.85 -22.29
CA ILE A 29 4.63 -5.50 -22.64
C ILE A 29 5.36 -4.43 -21.80
N GLU A 30 5.50 -4.65 -20.48
CA GLU A 30 6.26 -3.77 -19.58
C GLU A 30 7.68 -3.53 -20.09
N ALA A 31 8.41 -4.59 -20.41
CA ALA A 31 9.80 -4.52 -20.85
C ALA A 31 9.95 -3.69 -22.14
N THR A 32 9.06 -3.92 -23.12
CA THR A 32 9.07 -3.18 -24.38
C THR A 32 8.68 -1.71 -24.18
N ALA A 33 7.64 -1.44 -23.41
CA ALA A 33 7.14 -0.09 -23.15
C ALA A 33 8.14 0.73 -22.31
N ARG A 34 8.79 0.11 -21.32
CA ARG A 34 9.82 0.76 -20.49
C ARG A 34 11.02 1.21 -21.31
N ALA A 35 11.45 0.42 -22.30
CA ALA A 35 12.53 0.79 -23.22
C ALA A 35 12.20 2.01 -24.09
N ASN A 36 10.93 2.27 -24.35
CA ASN A 36 10.42 3.36 -25.20
C ASN A 36 9.71 4.49 -24.41
N LYS A 37 9.89 4.53 -23.10
CA LYS A 37 9.21 5.44 -22.20
C LYS A 37 9.56 6.91 -22.51
N PRO A 38 8.56 7.80 -22.76
CA PRO A 38 8.82 9.21 -23.03
C PRO A 38 9.19 9.98 -21.76
N GLU A 39 9.77 11.16 -21.93
CA GLU A 39 9.92 12.12 -20.85
C GLU A 39 8.54 12.50 -20.28
N GLY A 40 8.45 12.69 -18.96
CA GLY A 40 7.20 13.00 -18.26
C GLY A 40 6.47 11.79 -17.70
N VAL A 41 6.82 10.56 -18.09
CA VAL A 41 6.38 9.31 -17.45
C VAL A 41 7.46 8.84 -16.49
N ASP A 42 7.13 8.68 -15.21
CA ASP A 42 8.11 8.30 -14.18
C ASP A 42 8.58 6.83 -14.36
N GLU A 43 7.63 5.90 -14.61
CA GLU A 43 7.92 4.48 -14.85
C GLU A 43 6.76 3.78 -15.60
N VAL A 44 7.05 2.61 -16.19
CA VAL A 44 6.04 1.66 -16.68
C VAL A 44 6.14 0.40 -15.81
N VAL A 45 5.04 -0.02 -15.21
CA VAL A 45 5.03 -1.11 -14.22
C VAL A 45 3.88 -2.08 -14.50
N ALA A 46 4.20 -3.38 -14.59
CA ALA A 46 3.21 -4.44 -14.57
C ALA A 46 3.04 -5.00 -13.15
N PHE A 47 1.82 -5.33 -12.77
CA PHE A 47 1.48 -5.92 -11.48
C PHE A 47 0.99 -7.37 -11.62
N PRO A 48 1.88 -8.34 -11.89
CA PRO A 48 1.51 -9.74 -12.02
C PRO A 48 1.01 -10.31 -10.68
N HIS A 49 -0.03 -11.13 -10.75
CA HIS A 49 -0.63 -11.79 -9.57
C HIS A 49 -1.25 -13.12 -9.95
N PRO A 50 -1.43 -14.09 -9.01
CA PRO A 50 -1.97 -15.42 -9.31
C PRO A 50 -3.51 -15.51 -9.24
N TYR A 51 -4.22 -14.39 -9.12
CA TYR A 51 -5.66 -14.33 -8.84
C TYR A 51 -6.48 -14.12 -10.13
N GLY A 52 -7.81 -13.94 -9.99
CA GLY A 52 -8.74 -13.53 -11.04
C GLY A 52 -9.60 -14.67 -11.61
N CYS A 53 -9.25 -15.92 -11.29
CA CYS A 53 -10.01 -17.10 -11.70
C CYS A 53 -10.04 -18.16 -10.59
N SER A 54 -11.11 -18.97 -10.54
CA SER A 54 -11.24 -20.11 -9.61
C SER A 54 -11.10 -19.75 -8.12
N GLN A 55 -11.49 -18.55 -7.75
CA GLN A 55 -11.56 -18.11 -6.36
C GLN A 55 -12.99 -18.32 -5.81
N VAL A 56 -13.09 -18.54 -4.51
CA VAL A 56 -14.38 -18.55 -3.80
C VAL A 56 -14.95 -17.12 -3.72
N THR A 57 -16.25 -16.99 -3.49
CA THR A 57 -17.03 -15.75 -3.66
C THR A 57 -16.38 -14.51 -3.06
N GLU A 58 -16.02 -14.54 -1.78
CA GLU A 58 -15.44 -13.39 -1.07
C GLU A 58 -14.04 -13.03 -1.60
N ASP A 59 -13.19 -14.03 -1.83
CA ASP A 59 -11.86 -13.81 -2.42
C ASP A 59 -11.94 -13.23 -3.84
N GLN A 60 -12.96 -13.65 -4.61
CA GLN A 60 -13.18 -13.13 -5.95
C GLN A 60 -13.61 -11.67 -5.92
N GLU A 61 -14.52 -11.30 -5.01
CA GLU A 61 -14.95 -9.92 -4.81
C GLU A 61 -13.80 -9.04 -4.35
N ASN A 62 -13.01 -9.48 -3.36
CA ASN A 62 -11.83 -8.77 -2.89
C ASN A 62 -10.81 -8.52 -4.02
N THR A 63 -10.61 -9.52 -4.89
CA THR A 63 -9.73 -9.37 -6.05
C THR A 63 -10.24 -8.29 -7.00
N ARG A 64 -11.54 -8.28 -7.31
CA ARG A 64 -12.17 -7.28 -8.20
C ARG A 64 -12.06 -5.87 -7.62
N HIS A 65 -12.37 -5.70 -6.34
CA HIS A 65 -12.25 -4.40 -5.66
C HIS A 65 -10.82 -3.88 -5.68
N VAL A 66 -9.84 -4.69 -5.26
CA VAL A 66 -8.43 -4.28 -5.22
C VAL A 66 -7.92 -3.91 -6.62
N LEU A 67 -8.22 -4.71 -7.65
CA LEU A 67 -7.80 -4.40 -9.02
C LEU A 67 -8.46 -3.11 -9.53
N ALA A 68 -9.76 -2.92 -9.30
CA ALA A 68 -10.48 -1.72 -9.71
C ALA A 68 -9.93 -0.45 -9.01
N ASP A 69 -9.59 -0.56 -7.74
CA ASP A 69 -9.01 0.54 -6.96
C ASP A 69 -7.61 0.92 -7.46
N LEU A 70 -6.78 -0.07 -7.81
CA LEU A 70 -5.48 0.18 -8.41
C LEU A 70 -5.61 0.78 -9.82
N ILE A 71 -6.57 0.34 -10.64
CA ILE A 71 -6.86 0.95 -11.95
C ILE A 71 -7.23 2.44 -11.77
N ASN A 72 -7.97 2.76 -10.73
CA ASN A 72 -8.36 4.14 -10.40
C ASN A 72 -7.33 4.93 -9.58
N HIS A 73 -6.17 4.32 -9.27
CA HIS A 73 -5.20 4.93 -8.37
C HIS A 73 -4.53 6.17 -9.00
N PRO A 74 -4.38 7.31 -8.26
CA PRO A 74 -3.86 8.55 -8.82
C PRO A 74 -2.37 8.53 -9.16
N ASN A 75 -1.57 7.60 -8.66
CA ASN A 75 -0.17 7.45 -9.06
C ASN A 75 -0.06 6.93 -10.51
N ALA A 76 -1.06 6.17 -10.99
CA ALA A 76 -1.16 5.79 -12.39
C ALA A 76 -1.63 6.98 -13.23
N GLY A 77 -0.75 7.54 -14.07
CA GLY A 77 -1.10 8.51 -15.09
C GLY A 77 -1.98 7.89 -16.17
N ALA A 78 -1.69 6.63 -16.53
CA ALA A 78 -2.51 5.83 -17.43
C ALA A 78 -2.42 4.34 -17.07
N VAL A 79 -3.40 3.54 -17.53
CA VAL A 79 -3.51 2.11 -17.19
C VAL A 79 -3.90 1.30 -18.41
N LEU A 80 -3.17 0.20 -18.67
CA LEU A 80 -3.62 -0.91 -19.50
C LEU A 80 -4.21 -2.00 -18.62
N VAL A 81 -5.48 -2.31 -18.77
CA VAL A 81 -6.14 -3.48 -18.18
C VAL A 81 -6.02 -4.63 -19.16
N LEU A 82 -5.31 -5.68 -18.77
CA LEU A 82 -4.98 -6.82 -19.61
C LEU A 82 -5.78 -8.05 -19.19
N GLY A 83 -6.78 -8.45 -19.98
CA GLY A 83 -7.62 -9.63 -19.77
C GLY A 83 -7.24 -10.79 -20.67
N LEU A 84 -7.55 -12.01 -20.23
CA LEU A 84 -7.47 -13.21 -21.10
C LEU A 84 -8.72 -13.35 -21.98
N GLY A 85 -9.91 -13.38 -21.35
CA GLY A 85 -11.21 -13.51 -22.01
C GLY A 85 -12.14 -14.57 -21.41
N CYS A 86 -11.60 -15.58 -20.70
CA CYS A 86 -12.40 -16.66 -20.09
C CYS A 86 -12.36 -16.68 -18.54
N GLU A 87 -11.68 -15.74 -17.92
CA GLU A 87 -11.56 -15.64 -16.47
C GLU A 87 -12.82 -15.13 -15.78
N ASN A 88 -12.97 -15.41 -14.48
CA ASN A 88 -14.10 -14.93 -13.69
C ASN A 88 -14.10 -13.41 -13.49
N SER A 89 -12.92 -12.78 -13.46
CA SER A 89 -12.73 -11.32 -13.37
C SER A 89 -12.48 -10.69 -14.74
N ARG A 90 -13.14 -11.20 -15.80
CA ARG A 90 -13.02 -10.65 -17.16
C ARG A 90 -13.35 -9.15 -17.21
N ILE A 91 -12.85 -8.49 -18.25
CA ILE A 91 -12.93 -7.03 -18.41
C ILE A 91 -14.37 -6.50 -18.24
N GLU A 92 -15.38 -7.16 -18.82
CA GLU A 92 -16.79 -6.72 -18.72
C GLU A 92 -17.27 -6.69 -17.27
N VAL A 93 -16.95 -7.73 -16.49
CA VAL A 93 -17.29 -7.79 -15.06
C VAL A 93 -16.53 -6.73 -14.26
N LEU A 94 -15.24 -6.58 -14.56
CA LEU A 94 -14.39 -5.63 -13.82
C LEU A 94 -14.80 -4.17 -14.07
N LYS A 95 -15.34 -3.84 -15.23
CA LYS A 95 -15.87 -2.49 -15.53
C LYS A 95 -16.94 -2.02 -14.54
N ASP A 96 -17.77 -2.93 -14.01
CA ASP A 96 -18.79 -2.60 -13.02
C ASP A 96 -18.17 -2.09 -11.69
N TYR A 97 -16.97 -2.59 -11.35
CA TYR A 97 -16.21 -2.17 -10.16
C TYR A 97 -15.35 -0.92 -10.42
N ILE A 98 -14.80 -0.77 -11.62
CA ILE A 98 -13.98 0.39 -12.02
C ILE A 98 -14.85 1.65 -12.13
N GLY A 99 -16.09 1.51 -12.58
CA GLY A 99 -16.98 2.63 -12.89
C GLY A 99 -16.57 3.39 -14.15
N GLU A 100 -17.04 4.63 -14.26
CA GLU A 100 -16.72 5.49 -15.40
C GLU A 100 -15.26 5.96 -15.34
N VAL A 101 -14.54 5.80 -16.44
CA VAL A 101 -13.14 6.21 -16.58
C VAL A 101 -12.93 7.01 -17.88
N ASN A 102 -11.94 7.89 -17.86
CA ASN A 102 -11.47 8.55 -19.08
C ASN A 102 -10.85 7.47 -20.03
N PRO A 103 -11.35 7.29 -21.26
CA PRO A 103 -10.86 6.29 -22.22
C PRO A 103 -9.44 6.56 -22.72
N ASP A 104 -8.94 7.78 -22.58
CA ASP A 104 -7.54 8.10 -22.91
C ASP A 104 -6.60 7.67 -21.78
N ARG A 105 -7.11 7.59 -20.53
CA ARG A 105 -6.35 7.18 -19.35
C ARG A 105 -6.38 5.65 -19.14
N VAL A 106 -7.52 5.00 -19.36
CA VAL A 106 -7.69 3.56 -19.11
C VAL A 106 -8.10 2.86 -20.39
N LYS A 107 -7.25 1.96 -20.86
CA LYS A 107 -7.51 1.13 -22.02
C LYS A 107 -7.54 -0.35 -21.66
N PHE A 108 -8.27 -1.12 -22.46
CA PHE A 108 -8.51 -2.53 -22.23
C PHE A 108 -7.99 -3.33 -23.42
N LEU A 109 -7.33 -4.45 -23.14
CA LEU A 109 -6.91 -5.41 -24.14
C LEU A 109 -7.28 -6.82 -23.67
N GLN A 110 -8.12 -7.51 -24.45
CA GLN A 110 -8.43 -8.93 -24.25
C GLN A 110 -7.55 -9.76 -25.18
N VAL A 111 -6.69 -10.59 -24.62
CA VAL A 111 -5.66 -11.32 -25.36
C VAL A 111 -6.24 -12.29 -26.37
N GLN A 112 -7.36 -12.96 -26.02
CA GLN A 112 -8.01 -13.92 -26.91
C GLN A 112 -8.69 -13.30 -28.13
N ASP A 113 -8.89 -11.98 -28.17
CA ASP A 113 -9.56 -11.29 -29.27
C ASP A 113 -8.60 -10.78 -30.36
N VAL A 114 -7.28 -10.95 -30.16
CA VAL A 114 -6.26 -10.44 -31.07
C VAL A 114 -5.32 -11.55 -31.55
N GLU A 115 -4.81 -11.44 -32.78
CA GLU A 115 -3.86 -12.41 -33.34
C GLU A 115 -2.47 -12.31 -32.73
N ASN A 116 -2.03 -11.08 -32.39
CA ASN A 116 -0.74 -10.77 -31.79
C ASN A 116 -0.91 -9.74 -30.69
N GLU A 117 -0.89 -10.20 -29.44
CA GLU A 117 -1.10 -9.39 -28.27
C GLU A 117 0.02 -8.36 -28.02
N GLN A 118 1.26 -8.66 -28.42
CA GLN A 118 2.39 -7.73 -28.31
C GLN A 118 2.22 -6.54 -29.25
N GLU A 119 1.86 -6.81 -30.50
CA GLU A 119 1.64 -5.76 -31.51
C GLU A 119 0.43 -4.89 -31.16
N ALA A 120 -0.67 -5.52 -30.71
CA ALA A 120 -1.86 -4.80 -30.25
C ALA A 120 -1.54 -3.91 -29.04
N ALA A 121 -0.78 -4.44 -28.07
CA ALA A 121 -0.39 -3.71 -26.87
C ALA A 121 0.57 -2.55 -27.18
N GLU A 122 1.47 -2.68 -28.14
CA GLU A 122 2.43 -1.62 -28.48
C GLU A 122 1.72 -0.32 -28.88
N GLY A 123 0.70 -0.42 -29.74
CA GLY A 123 -0.13 0.72 -30.15
C GLY A 123 -0.82 1.36 -28.94
N ILE A 124 -1.48 0.54 -28.10
CA ILE A 124 -2.18 1.00 -26.90
C ILE A 124 -1.23 1.67 -25.90
N MET A 125 -0.09 1.05 -25.62
CA MET A 125 0.91 1.59 -24.70
C MET A 125 1.48 2.92 -25.17
N LYS A 126 1.69 3.09 -26.47
CA LYS A 126 2.12 4.38 -27.03
C LYS A 126 1.11 5.49 -26.78
N GLU A 127 -0.19 5.23 -26.94
CA GLU A 127 -1.25 6.19 -26.64
C GLU A 127 -1.30 6.50 -25.14
N LEU A 128 -1.30 5.48 -24.26
CA LEU A 128 -1.31 5.62 -22.81
C LEU A 128 -0.10 6.43 -22.30
N MET A 129 1.10 6.12 -22.78
CA MET A 129 2.31 6.86 -22.42
C MET A 129 2.27 8.30 -22.91
N SER A 130 1.75 8.55 -24.12
CA SER A 130 1.60 9.91 -24.67
C SER A 130 0.60 10.72 -23.83
N TYR A 131 -0.52 10.13 -23.43
CA TYR A 131 -1.48 10.76 -22.51
C TYR A 131 -0.85 11.05 -21.15
N ALA A 132 -0.20 10.05 -20.55
CA ALA A 132 0.46 10.22 -19.25
C ALA A 132 1.54 11.32 -19.28
N ALA A 133 2.30 11.47 -20.37
CA ALA A 133 3.33 12.49 -20.53
C ALA A 133 2.78 13.93 -20.55
N THR A 134 1.47 14.13 -20.73
CA THR A 134 0.85 15.47 -20.67
C THR A 134 0.80 16.06 -19.26
N PHE A 135 0.82 15.21 -18.23
CA PHE A 135 0.77 15.65 -16.83
C PHE A 135 2.10 16.25 -16.39
N LYS A 136 2.02 17.38 -15.70
CA LYS A 136 3.19 18.04 -15.11
C LYS A 136 3.03 18.11 -13.58
N ARG A 137 4.17 18.09 -12.89
CA ARG A 137 4.19 18.32 -11.45
C ARG A 137 3.84 19.76 -11.13
N GLU A 138 2.97 19.95 -10.17
CA GLU A 138 2.54 21.25 -9.68
C GLU A 138 2.55 21.29 -8.15
N LYS A 139 2.60 22.49 -7.58
CA LYS A 139 2.57 22.66 -6.12
C LYS A 139 1.15 22.49 -5.62
N VAL A 140 0.96 21.50 -4.74
CA VAL A 140 -0.30 21.22 -4.06
C VAL A 140 -0.09 21.13 -2.55
N SER A 141 -1.17 21.34 -1.78
CA SER A 141 -1.12 21.22 -0.32
C SER A 141 -0.95 19.76 0.12
N ALA A 142 -0.21 19.54 1.21
CA ALA A 142 -0.07 18.24 1.87
C ALA A 142 -1.43 17.64 2.32
N LYS A 143 -2.51 18.43 2.37
CA LYS A 143 -3.88 17.94 2.64
C LYS A 143 -4.38 16.89 1.64
N HIS A 144 -3.72 16.74 0.51
CA HIS A 144 -4.03 15.74 -0.52
C HIS A 144 -3.26 14.42 -0.33
N LEU A 145 -2.30 14.38 0.58
CA LEU A 145 -1.56 13.16 0.85
C LEU A 145 -2.40 12.17 1.65
N ILE A 146 -2.36 10.92 1.20
CA ILE A 146 -2.87 9.73 1.89
C ILE A 146 -1.67 8.79 2.05
N VAL A 147 -1.31 8.47 3.29
CA VAL A 147 -0.11 7.69 3.61
C VAL A 147 -0.48 6.45 4.40
N GLY A 148 -0.16 5.28 3.87
CA GLY A 148 -0.29 4.00 4.57
C GLY A 148 0.84 3.82 5.58
N MET A 149 0.54 3.20 6.71
CA MET A 149 1.51 2.94 7.78
C MET A 149 1.46 1.47 8.16
N LYS A 150 2.60 0.81 8.09
CA LYS A 150 2.74 -0.59 8.47
C LYS A 150 4.13 -0.92 9.01
N CYS A 151 4.31 -2.14 9.54
CA CYS A 151 5.61 -2.64 9.96
C CYS A 151 5.86 -4.06 9.43
N GLY A 152 7.12 -4.48 9.40
CA GLY A 152 7.51 -5.84 9.07
C GLY A 152 8.92 -6.14 9.60
N GLY A 153 9.12 -7.34 10.18
CA GLY A 153 10.37 -7.69 10.83
C GLY A 153 10.71 -6.78 12.01
N SER A 154 9.74 -6.49 12.86
CA SER A 154 9.89 -5.63 14.04
C SER A 154 10.89 -6.22 15.04
N ASP A 155 11.56 -5.33 15.79
CA ASP A 155 12.50 -5.64 16.88
C ASP A 155 12.14 -4.86 18.16
N GLY A 156 12.89 -5.06 19.24
CA GLY A 156 12.68 -4.37 20.53
C GLY A 156 12.83 -2.83 20.46
N LEU A 157 13.45 -2.29 19.41
CA LEU A 157 13.56 -0.84 19.21
C LEU A 157 12.39 -0.26 18.42
N SER A 158 11.54 -1.08 17.82
CA SER A 158 10.43 -0.62 16.96
C SER A 158 9.49 0.33 17.69
N GLY A 159 9.10 0.01 18.93
CA GLY A 159 8.21 0.82 19.77
C GLY A 159 8.89 2.03 20.43
N ILE A 160 10.21 2.16 20.31
CA ILE A 160 11.01 3.23 20.94
C ILE A 160 11.48 4.24 19.89
N THR A 161 11.71 3.83 18.66
CA THR A 161 12.30 4.65 17.60
C THR A 161 11.35 4.87 16.42
N ALA A 162 11.28 3.91 15.48
CA ALA A 162 10.59 4.10 14.20
C ALA A 162 9.08 4.27 14.35
N ASN A 163 8.39 3.47 15.18
CA ASN A 163 6.94 3.54 15.29
C ASN A 163 6.46 4.86 15.89
N PRO A 164 7.03 5.36 17.03
CA PRO A 164 6.64 6.67 17.53
C PRO A 164 7.05 7.83 16.60
N THR A 165 8.16 7.72 15.84
CA THR A 165 8.51 8.69 14.79
C THR A 165 7.41 8.76 13.71
N VAL A 166 6.91 7.61 13.25
CA VAL A 166 5.78 7.53 12.30
C VAL A 166 4.50 8.07 12.94
N GLY A 167 4.28 7.84 14.24
CA GLY A 167 3.14 8.37 14.98
C GLY A 167 3.10 9.90 15.01
N LEU A 168 4.21 10.54 15.35
CA LEU A 168 4.34 12.01 15.30
C LEU A 168 4.21 12.53 13.86
N PHE A 169 4.78 11.84 12.88
CA PHE A 169 4.56 12.16 11.47
C PHE A 169 3.05 12.10 11.12
N SER A 170 2.33 11.05 11.56
CA SER A 170 0.89 10.91 11.33
C SER A 170 0.13 12.11 11.89
N ASP A 171 0.40 12.49 13.13
CA ASP A 171 -0.23 13.66 13.76
C ASP A 171 0.09 14.97 12.99
N MET A 172 1.34 15.14 12.54
CA MET A 172 1.72 16.30 11.72
C MET A 172 0.96 16.34 10.39
N LEU A 173 0.80 15.20 9.70
CA LEU A 173 0.09 15.15 8.43
C LEU A 173 -1.41 15.40 8.62
N VAL A 174 -2.02 14.76 9.61
CA VAL A 174 -3.44 14.94 9.96
C VAL A 174 -3.72 16.39 10.34
N SER A 175 -2.84 17.05 11.12
CA SER A 175 -3.00 18.48 11.49
C SER A 175 -2.97 19.42 10.28
N LYS A 176 -2.37 18.99 9.16
CA LYS A 176 -2.35 19.71 7.87
C LYS A 176 -3.52 19.32 6.94
N GLY A 177 -4.47 18.52 7.44
CA GLY A 177 -5.64 18.06 6.70
C GLY A 177 -5.37 16.88 5.76
N GLY A 178 -4.22 16.21 5.87
CA GLY A 178 -3.93 14.97 5.16
C GLY A 178 -4.54 13.75 5.84
N THR A 179 -4.26 12.57 5.30
CA THR A 179 -4.85 11.30 5.74
C THR A 179 -3.76 10.26 5.98
N THR A 180 -3.93 9.50 7.05
CA THR A 180 -3.09 8.34 7.36
C THR A 180 -3.95 7.10 7.53
N ILE A 181 -3.42 5.94 7.13
CA ILE A 181 -4.08 4.65 7.22
C ILE A 181 -3.21 3.73 8.09
N LEU A 182 -3.75 3.30 9.23
CA LEU A 182 -3.16 2.22 10.02
C LEU A 182 -3.83 0.92 9.62
N THR A 183 -3.03 -0.10 9.32
CA THR A 183 -3.51 -1.44 8.94
C THR A 183 -2.85 -2.52 9.79
N GLU A 184 -2.94 -3.80 9.37
CA GLU A 184 -2.42 -4.95 10.11
C GLU A 184 -3.21 -5.20 11.41
N VAL A 185 -4.50 -5.57 11.26
CA VAL A 185 -5.40 -5.77 12.42
C VAL A 185 -4.82 -6.72 13.49
N PRO A 186 -4.14 -7.83 13.15
CA PRO A 186 -3.50 -8.67 14.14
C PRO A 186 -2.41 -7.97 14.99
N GLU A 187 -1.85 -6.89 14.49
CA GLU A 187 -0.87 -6.06 15.22
C GLU A 187 -1.54 -5.09 16.22
N MET A 188 -2.86 -5.07 16.29
CA MET A 188 -3.65 -4.23 17.20
C MET A 188 -4.18 -5.02 18.40
N PHE A 189 -4.11 -6.36 18.37
CA PHE A 189 -4.64 -7.23 19.43
C PHE A 189 -3.92 -6.97 20.75
N GLY A 190 -4.69 -6.73 21.83
CA GLY A 190 -4.15 -6.39 23.14
C GLY A 190 -3.90 -4.88 23.35
N ALA A 191 -3.89 -4.07 22.29
CA ALA A 191 -3.76 -2.60 22.34
C ALA A 191 -4.99 -1.88 21.74
N GLU A 192 -6.02 -2.61 21.36
CA GLU A 192 -7.20 -2.11 20.66
C GLU A 192 -7.93 -0.98 21.38
N THR A 193 -7.95 -0.98 22.70
CA THR A 193 -8.63 0.07 23.49
C THR A 193 -8.04 1.45 23.28
N ILE A 194 -6.75 1.56 22.91
CA ILE A 194 -6.09 2.82 22.57
C ILE A 194 -6.74 3.42 21.32
N LEU A 195 -7.07 2.63 20.32
CA LEU A 195 -7.72 3.06 19.08
C LEU A 195 -9.21 3.31 19.31
N MET A 196 -9.91 2.41 20.00
CA MET A 196 -11.33 2.52 20.33
C MET A 196 -11.65 3.83 21.06
N ASN A 197 -10.84 4.19 22.07
CA ASN A 197 -11.04 5.41 22.87
C ASN A 197 -10.79 6.71 22.08
N ARG A 198 -10.21 6.62 20.89
CA ARG A 198 -9.97 7.77 20.01
C ARG A 198 -10.97 7.90 18.86
N CYS A 199 -11.98 7.03 18.79
CA CYS A 199 -13.03 7.14 17.78
C CYS A 199 -13.87 8.41 18.01
N VAL A 200 -14.14 9.18 16.94
CA VAL A 200 -14.85 10.47 17.05
C VAL A 200 -16.32 10.34 17.41
N ASN A 201 -16.90 9.14 17.27
CA ASN A 201 -18.30 8.86 17.60
C ASN A 201 -18.50 7.37 17.92
N LYS A 202 -19.71 7.05 18.42
CA LYS A 202 -20.09 5.69 18.80
C LYS A 202 -20.09 4.70 17.62
N GLU A 203 -20.50 5.14 16.45
CA GLU A 203 -20.54 4.31 15.25
C GLU A 203 -19.13 3.79 14.88
N LEU A 204 -18.13 4.69 14.85
CA LEU A 204 -16.75 4.31 14.58
C LEU A 204 -16.14 3.46 15.70
N PHE A 205 -16.54 3.71 16.95
CA PHE A 205 -16.17 2.83 18.06
C PHE A 205 -16.66 1.40 17.81
N GLU A 206 -17.95 1.23 17.48
CA GLU A 206 -18.55 -0.07 17.19
C GLU A 206 -17.90 -0.74 15.97
N LYS A 207 -17.64 0.02 14.87
CA LYS A 207 -16.89 -0.48 13.72
C LYS A 207 -15.47 -0.93 14.08
N THR A 208 -14.78 -0.22 14.98
CA THR A 208 -13.44 -0.61 15.46
C THR A 208 -13.50 -1.89 16.29
N VAL A 209 -14.53 -2.04 17.12
CA VAL A 209 -14.76 -3.29 17.87
C VAL A 209 -14.95 -4.48 16.92
N HIS A 210 -15.77 -4.31 15.87
CA HIS A 210 -15.97 -5.34 14.85
C HIS A 210 -14.67 -5.61 14.07
N LEU A 211 -13.97 -4.58 13.60
CA LEU A 211 -12.68 -4.74 12.90
C LEU A 211 -11.74 -5.69 13.64
N ILE A 212 -11.63 -5.53 14.97
CA ILE A 212 -10.74 -6.34 15.80
C ILE A 212 -11.32 -7.75 16.04
N ASN A 213 -12.59 -7.82 16.44
CA ASN A 213 -13.19 -9.10 16.85
C ASN A 213 -13.42 -10.03 15.66
N ASP A 214 -13.86 -9.51 14.52
CA ASP A 214 -14.05 -10.32 13.30
C ASP A 214 -12.71 -10.94 12.85
N PHE A 215 -11.60 -10.21 13.03
CA PHE A 215 -10.27 -10.74 12.73
C PHE A 215 -9.80 -11.79 13.77
N LYS A 216 -10.16 -11.62 15.07
CA LYS A 216 -9.93 -12.65 16.08
C LYS A 216 -10.74 -13.92 15.76
N GLU A 217 -11.99 -13.78 15.37
CA GLU A 217 -12.85 -14.90 14.93
C GLU A 217 -12.28 -15.58 13.68
N TYR A 218 -11.73 -14.82 12.73
CA TYR A 218 -11.02 -15.38 11.57
C TYR A 218 -9.85 -16.27 11.99
N PHE A 219 -9.04 -15.87 12.99
CA PHE A 219 -7.97 -16.70 13.55
C PHE A 219 -8.52 -18.00 14.16
N ILE A 220 -9.53 -17.89 15.02
CA ILE A 220 -10.16 -19.04 15.68
C ILE A 220 -10.73 -20.02 14.67
N LYS A 221 -11.47 -19.52 13.67
CA LYS A 221 -12.05 -20.33 12.58
C LYS A 221 -11.00 -21.13 11.80
N ASN A 222 -9.80 -20.59 11.67
CA ASN A 222 -8.67 -21.22 10.97
C ASN A 222 -7.75 -22.02 11.92
N GLY A 223 -8.15 -22.24 13.18
CA GLY A 223 -7.38 -23.01 14.17
C GLY A 223 -6.07 -22.35 14.58
N GLN A 224 -5.99 -21.01 14.46
CA GLN A 224 -4.82 -20.24 14.85
C GLN A 224 -5.03 -19.56 16.20
N GLU A 225 -3.97 -19.49 16.98
CA GLU A 225 -3.99 -18.79 18.27
C GLU A 225 -3.86 -17.27 18.07
N ILE A 226 -4.73 -16.50 18.75
CA ILE A 226 -4.76 -15.04 18.66
C ILE A 226 -3.43 -14.40 19.14
N TYR A 227 -2.76 -15.04 20.10
CA TYR A 227 -1.55 -14.53 20.75
C TYR A 227 -0.23 -15.09 20.19
N GLU A 228 -0.23 -15.78 19.06
CA GLU A 228 1.01 -16.21 18.38
C GLU A 228 1.81 -15.07 17.71
N ASN A 229 1.28 -13.87 17.60
CA ASN A 229 2.07 -12.67 17.33
C ASN A 229 2.69 -12.18 18.65
N PRO A 230 4.00 -12.01 18.78
CA PRO A 230 5.03 -11.81 17.73
C PRO A 230 5.53 -13.09 17.07
N SER A 231 5.91 -12.97 15.80
CA SER A 231 6.50 -14.05 15.01
C SER A 231 7.86 -14.50 15.59
N PRO A 232 8.38 -15.69 15.23
CA PRO A 232 9.73 -16.11 15.65
C PRO A 232 10.80 -15.07 15.40
N GLY A 233 10.78 -14.41 14.23
CA GLY A 233 11.73 -13.34 13.89
C GLY A 233 11.59 -12.09 14.75
N ASN A 234 10.39 -11.77 15.23
CA ASN A 234 10.20 -10.66 16.18
C ASN A 234 10.72 -11.03 17.57
N LYS A 235 10.53 -12.30 18.00
CA LYS A 235 11.08 -12.82 19.27
C LYS A 235 12.61 -12.78 19.25
N ASP A 236 13.24 -13.22 18.17
CA ASP A 236 14.69 -13.09 17.95
C ASP A 236 15.15 -11.62 17.95
N GLY A 237 14.28 -10.70 17.56
CA GLY A 237 14.49 -9.26 17.60
C GLY A 237 14.28 -8.61 18.97
N GLY A 238 13.87 -9.38 19.99
CA GLY A 238 13.71 -8.91 21.39
C GLY A 238 12.29 -8.52 21.79
N ILE A 239 11.26 -8.80 20.97
CA ILE A 239 9.85 -8.63 21.33
C ILE A 239 9.35 -9.92 21.96
N THR A 240 8.79 -9.87 23.18
CA THR A 240 8.50 -11.06 23.97
C THR A 240 7.02 -11.40 24.08
N THR A 241 6.14 -10.41 24.05
CA THR A 241 4.69 -10.62 24.25
C THR A 241 3.85 -10.01 23.14
N LEU A 242 2.59 -10.42 23.03
CA LEU A 242 1.60 -9.83 22.14
C LEU A 242 1.41 -8.34 22.44
N GLU A 243 1.25 -7.99 23.70
CA GLU A 243 1.03 -6.61 24.15
C GLU A 243 2.20 -5.70 23.83
N ASP A 244 3.44 -6.17 24.04
CA ASP A 244 4.66 -5.43 23.68
C ASP A 244 4.68 -5.13 22.18
N LYS A 245 4.40 -6.16 21.35
CA LYS A 245 4.29 -5.99 19.90
C LYS A 245 3.19 -4.99 19.52
N SER A 246 1.99 -5.16 20.05
CA SER A 246 0.80 -4.38 19.67
C SER A 246 0.85 -2.95 20.20
N LEU A 247 1.32 -2.72 21.42
CA LEU A 247 1.57 -1.37 21.95
C LEU A 247 2.59 -0.62 21.08
N GLY A 248 3.67 -1.31 20.67
CA GLY A 248 4.64 -0.74 19.75
C GLY A 248 4.04 -0.42 18.39
N CYS A 249 3.23 -1.32 17.82
CA CYS A 249 2.66 -1.15 16.48
C CYS A 249 1.60 -0.06 16.41
N THR A 250 0.72 0.04 17.41
CA THR A 250 -0.33 1.08 17.45
C THR A 250 0.21 2.50 17.59
N GLN A 251 1.43 2.67 18.09
CA GLN A 251 2.09 3.97 18.16
C GLN A 251 2.24 4.66 16.79
N LYS A 252 2.30 3.89 15.67
CA LYS A 252 2.32 4.46 14.32
C LYS A 252 1.11 5.37 14.02
N SER A 253 0.00 5.18 14.73
CA SER A 253 -1.21 6.02 14.59
C SER A 253 -1.11 7.38 15.28
N GLY A 254 -0.05 7.66 16.03
CA GLY A 254 0.09 8.88 16.82
C GLY A 254 -1.01 9.04 17.86
N SER A 255 -1.47 10.27 18.05
CA SER A 255 -2.51 10.66 19.00
C SER A 255 -3.82 11.14 18.32
N SER A 256 -3.85 11.21 17.01
CA SER A 256 -5.00 11.69 16.21
C SER A 256 -6.25 10.86 16.44
N LEU A 257 -7.42 11.53 16.33
CA LEU A 257 -8.71 10.85 16.42
C LEU A 257 -8.95 9.95 15.21
N VAL A 258 -9.53 8.77 15.44
CA VAL A 258 -9.98 7.85 14.39
C VAL A 258 -11.21 8.43 13.70
N LYS A 259 -11.07 8.71 12.40
CA LYS A 259 -12.08 9.34 11.55
C LYS A 259 -12.77 8.38 10.59
N GLY A 260 -12.16 7.21 10.33
CA GLY A 260 -12.73 6.18 9.46
C GLY A 260 -12.27 4.79 9.87
N VAL A 261 -13.08 3.80 9.56
CA VAL A 261 -12.78 2.36 9.69
C VAL A 261 -13.21 1.71 8.38
N LEU A 262 -12.26 1.15 7.67
CA LEU A 262 -12.40 0.64 6.31
C LEU A 262 -12.40 -0.88 6.30
N ALA A 263 -13.29 -1.49 5.54
CA ALA A 263 -13.23 -2.90 5.18
C ALA A 263 -12.05 -3.15 4.21
N TYR A 264 -11.67 -4.43 4.03
CA TYR A 264 -10.69 -4.80 3.01
C TYR A 264 -11.23 -4.49 1.61
N GLY A 265 -10.43 -3.78 0.79
CA GLY A 265 -10.85 -3.32 -0.54
C GLY A 265 -11.78 -2.08 -0.51
N GLU A 266 -11.89 -1.39 0.60
CA GLU A 266 -12.62 -0.11 0.69
C GLU A 266 -11.66 1.08 0.59
N ARG A 267 -12.09 2.13 -0.14
CA ARG A 267 -11.30 3.35 -0.32
C ARG A 267 -11.57 4.36 0.78
N VAL A 268 -10.53 5.13 1.12
CA VAL A 268 -10.64 6.25 2.04
C VAL A 268 -11.63 7.29 1.52
N SER A 269 -12.61 7.62 2.35
CA SER A 269 -13.56 8.72 2.16
C SER A 269 -13.30 9.88 3.13
N ASP A 270 -12.83 9.57 4.33
CA ASP A 270 -12.69 10.53 5.43
C ASP A 270 -11.24 10.94 5.64
N LYS A 271 -11.02 12.25 5.80
CA LYS A 271 -9.69 12.79 6.10
C LYS A 271 -9.32 12.59 7.56
N GLY A 272 -8.05 12.34 7.81
CA GLY A 272 -7.50 12.08 9.13
C GLY A 272 -7.01 10.64 9.29
N LEU A 273 -6.97 10.15 10.51
CA LEU A 273 -6.57 8.77 10.79
C LEU A 273 -7.70 7.81 10.45
N ASN A 274 -7.42 6.83 9.60
CA ASN A 274 -8.30 5.72 9.24
C ASN A 274 -7.68 4.39 9.68
N LEU A 275 -8.51 3.45 10.10
CA LEU A 275 -8.13 2.05 10.33
C LEU A 275 -8.58 1.21 9.14
N LEU A 276 -7.74 0.29 8.68
CA LEU A 276 -8.02 -0.54 7.51
C LEU A 276 -7.93 -2.02 7.87
N SER A 277 -8.97 -2.78 7.55
CA SER A 277 -8.95 -4.24 7.65
C SER A 277 -7.96 -4.86 6.68
N ALA A 278 -6.88 -5.45 7.20
CA ALA A 278 -5.96 -6.30 6.46
C ALA A 278 -5.15 -7.19 7.43
N PRO A 279 -4.63 -8.34 6.96
CA PRO A 279 -3.78 -9.21 7.77
C PRO A 279 -2.41 -8.59 8.04
N GLY A 280 -1.60 -9.23 8.88
CA GLY A 280 -0.22 -8.82 9.17
C GLY A 280 0.79 -9.14 8.06
N ASN A 281 0.39 -9.82 6.97
CA ASN A 281 1.27 -10.11 5.84
C ASN A 281 1.72 -8.85 5.12
N ASP A 282 3.03 -8.65 4.98
CA ASP A 282 3.64 -7.44 4.45
C ASP A 282 3.09 -7.02 3.08
N LEU A 283 3.02 -7.97 2.15
CA LEU A 283 2.59 -7.72 0.78
C LEU A 283 1.09 -7.38 0.72
N VAL A 284 0.27 -8.17 1.41
CA VAL A 284 -1.18 -8.00 1.42
C VAL A 284 -1.58 -6.69 2.09
N ALA A 285 -1.02 -6.39 3.27
CA ALA A 285 -1.33 -5.17 4.01
C ALA A 285 -0.91 -3.89 3.24
N SER A 286 0.27 -3.92 2.62
CA SER A 286 0.74 -2.78 1.82
C SER A 286 -0.08 -2.58 0.54
N THR A 287 -0.48 -3.67 -0.11
CA THR A 287 -1.40 -3.63 -1.27
C THR A 287 -2.77 -3.08 -0.86
N ALA A 288 -3.29 -3.50 0.31
CA ALA A 288 -4.55 -2.97 0.84
C ALA A 288 -4.47 -1.45 1.08
N CYS A 289 -3.36 -0.95 1.63
CA CYS A 289 -3.14 0.50 1.76
C CYS A 289 -3.17 1.22 0.40
N ALA A 290 -2.50 0.66 -0.61
CA ALA A 290 -2.49 1.24 -1.96
C ALA A 290 -3.90 1.23 -2.57
N ALA A 291 -4.63 0.12 -2.51
CA ALA A 291 -6.02 0.01 -2.96
C ALA A 291 -6.94 1.01 -2.23
N ALA A 292 -6.77 1.18 -0.91
CA ALA A 292 -7.50 2.19 -0.14
C ALA A 292 -7.17 3.65 -0.55
N GLY A 293 -6.22 3.87 -1.44
CA GLY A 293 -5.85 5.16 -2.02
C GLY A 293 -4.57 5.79 -1.45
N ALA A 294 -3.80 5.06 -0.63
CA ALA A 294 -2.52 5.55 -0.14
C ALA A 294 -1.53 5.76 -1.30
N GLN A 295 -1.04 6.97 -1.45
CA GLN A 295 -0.08 7.33 -2.52
C GLN A 295 1.33 6.86 -2.21
N MET A 296 1.62 6.52 -0.97
CA MET A 296 2.86 5.90 -0.49
C MET A 296 2.62 5.15 0.82
N VAL A 297 3.54 4.25 1.17
CA VAL A 297 3.52 3.50 2.42
C VAL A 297 4.78 3.77 3.22
N LEU A 298 4.64 4.08 4.50
CA LEU A 298 5.72 4.08 5.48
C LEU A 298 5.84 2.69 6.11
N PHE A 299 7.00 2.09 5.96
CA PHE A 299 7.27 0.72 6.36
C PHE A 299 8.39 0.68 7.41
N THR A 300 8.03 0.51 8.68
CA THR A 300 9.02 0.39 9.77
C THR A 300 9.55 -1.04 9.86
N THR A 301 10.86 -1.19 10.08
CA THR A 301 11.50 -2.51 10.15
C THR A 301 12.75 -2.52 11.01
N GLY A 302 12.91 -3.54 11.83
CA GLY A 302 14.12 -3.79 12.63
C GLY A 302 15.11 -4.75 11.97
N ARG A 303 14.60 -5.64 11.10
CA ARG A 303 15.41 -6.68 10.45
C ARG A 303 15.64 -6.42 8.95
N GLY A 304 14.79 -5.60 8.33
CA GLY A 304 14.86 -5.23 6.93
C GLY A 304 14.19 -6.23 5.98
N THR A 305 13.68 -5.69 4.87
CA THR A 305 13.13 -6.47 3.75
C THR A 305 13.34 -5.69 2.45
N PRO A 306 13.65 -6.36 1.32
CA PRO A 306 13.72 -5.71 0.02
C PRO A 306 12.34 -5.38 -0.57
N PHE A 307 11.27 -6.02 -0.07
CA PHE A 307 9.90 -5.87 -0.54
C PHE A 307 9.49 -4.40 -0.78
N ALA A 308 8.69 -4.15 -1.81
CA ALA A 308 8.00 -2.89 -2.05
C ALA A 308 6.56 -3.13 -2.52
N SER A 309 5.64 -2.27 -2.12
CA SER A 309 4.23 -2.27 -2.52
C SER A 309 4.04 -1.65 -3.92
N PRO A 310 2.80 -1.65 -4.47
CA PRO A 310 2.52 -0.96 -5.75
C PRO A 310 2.79 0.55 -5.75
N VAL A 311 2.95 1.16 -4.58
CA VAL A 311 3.24 2.58 -4.43
C VAL A 311 4.59 2.78 -3.73
N PRO A 312 5.22 3.98 -3.81
CA PRO A 312 6.47 4.26 -3.10
C PRO A 312 6.45 3.77 -1.66
N THR A 313 7.37 2.89 -1.31
CA THR A 313 7.46 2.25 0.02
C THR A 313 8.71 2.76 0.73
N VAL A 314 8.51 3.75 1.61
CA VAL A 314 9.59 4.38 2.41
C VAL A 314 9.97 3.46 3.55
N LYS A 315 11.15 2.88 3.51
CA LYS A 315 11.66 1.96 4.55
C LYS A 315 12.35 2.72 5.67
N ILE A 316 11.87 2.51 6.89
CA ILE A 316 12.31 3.19 8.11
C ILE A 316 12.94 2.16 9.05
N ALA A 317 14.27 2.21 9.21
CA ALA A 317 14.97 1.34 10.14
C ALA A 317 14.75 1.77 11.58
N THR A 318 14.51 0.82 12.46
CA THR A 318 14.41 1.02 13.90
C THR A 318 15.77 1.20 14.56
N ASN A 319 16.83 0.73 13.91
CA ASN A 319 18.18 0.72 14.45
C ASN A 319 19.23 1.11 13.39
N SER A 320 20.29 1.78 13.83
CA SER A 320 21.36 2.29 12.95
C SER A 320 22.21 1.17 12.35
N ARG A 321 22.27 0.00 12.97
CA ARG A 321 22.98 -1.18 12.42
C ARG A 321 22.32 -1.64 11.13
N LEU A 322 21.00 -1.78 11.11
CA LEU A 322 20.25 -2.13 9.91
C LEU A 322 20.44 -1.08 8.82
N ALA A 323 20.27 0.21 9.18
CA ALA A 323 20.43 1.31 8.23
C ALA A 323 21.82 1.33 7.57
N GLY A 324 22.88 1.03 8.32
CA GLY A 324 24.25 0.92 7.80
C GLY A 324 24.45 -0.32 6.92
N ASN A 325 24.02 -1.49 7.41
CA ASN A 325 24.23 -2.77 6.71
C ASN A 325 23.38 -2.92 5.43
N LYS A 326 22.22 -2.25 5.36
CA LYS A 326 21.26 -2.33 4.27
C LYS A 326 20.92 -0.94 3.73
N SER A 327 21.95 -0.13 3.54
CA SER A 327 21.81 1.25 3.03
C SER A 327 21.13 1.33 1.65
N ASN A 328 21.15 0.25 0.88
CA ASN A 328 20.43 0.11 -0.39
C ASN A 328 18.93 -0.24 -0.24
N TRP A 329 18.45 -0.57 0.97
CA TRP A 329 17.03 -0.83 1.25
C TRP A 329 16.38 0.27 2.08
N ILE A 330 17.14 0.90 2.99
CA ILE A 330 16.62 1.80 4.01
C ILE A 330 16.68 3.25 3.55
N ASP A 331 15.54 3.93 3.62
CA ASP A 331 15.39 5.34 3.25
C ASP A 331 15.57 6.28 4.44
N PHE A 332 15.21 5.84 5.66
CA PHE A 332 15.27 6.63 6.88
C PHE A 332 15.80 5.81 8.05
N ASN A 333 16.74 6.40 8.82
CA ASN A 333 17.31 5.79 10.01
C ASN A 333 16.73 6.43 11.29
N ALA A 334 15.68 5.79 11.87
CA ALA A 334 15.15 6.21 13.16
C ALA A 334 16.02 5.75 14.35
N GLY A 335 16.94 4.80 14.13
CA GLY A 335 17.88 4.33 15.15
C GLY A 335 18.78 5.43 15.73
N ARG A 336 18.92 6.57 15.02
CA ARG A 336 19.64 7.77 15.49
C ARG A 336 19.06 8.35 16.78
N ILE A 337 17.80 8.07 17.08
CA ILE A 337 17.18 8.44 18.36
C ILE A 337 17.96 7.83 19.54
N VAL A 338 18.48 6.61 19.37
CA VAL A 338 19.26 5.90 20.39
C VAL A 338 20.77 6.12 20.23
N THR A 339 21.27 6.14 18.97
CA THR A 339 22.73 6.20 18.74
C THR A 339 23.30 7.61 18.76
N ASP A 340 22.51 8.62 18.43
CA ASP A 340 22.95 10.00 18.24
C ASP A 340 22.17 10.98 19.16
N ASP A 341 21.38 10.43 20.10
CA ASP A 341 20.48 11.20 20.98
C ASP A 341 19.56 12.17 20.21
N LEU A 342 19.15 11.79 18.98
CA LEU A 342 18.27 12.62 18.16
C LEU A 342 16.89 12.73 18.84
N PRO A 343 16.38 13.94 19.14
CA PRO A 343 15.04 14.09 19.69
C PRO A 343 13.97 13.49 18.76
N LEU A 344 12.97 12.82 19.35
CA LEU A 344 11.91 12.14 18.59
C LEU A 344 11.14 13.11 17.68
N GLU A 345 10.87 14.33 18.16
CA GLU A 345 10.19 15.38 17.41
C GLU A 345 11.02 15.83 16.19
N ASP A 346 12.34 15.86 16.30
CA ASP A 346 13.21 16.24 15.19
C ASP A 346 13.33 15.10 14.18
N ALA A 347 13.41 13.84 14.63
CA ALA A 347 13.29 12.67 13.76
C ALA A 347 11.97 12.68 12.98
N ALA A 348 10.84 13.03 13.60
CA ALA A 348 9.55 13.13 12.95
C ALA A 348 9.50 14.26 11.91
N LYS A 349 10.12 15.41 12.18
CA LYS A 349 10.24 16.53 11.19
C LYS A 349 11.12 16.12 10.00
N GLU A 350 12.23 15.44 10.24
CA GLU A 350 13.08 14.90 9.17
C GLU A 350 12.31 13.88 8.31
N LEU A 351 11.55 12.96 8.93
CA LEU A 351 10.71 12.02 8.23
C LEU A 351 9.61 12.74 7.42
N PHE A 352 8.99 13.76 8.00
CA PHE A 352 7.97 14.55 7.29
C PHE A 352 8.56 15.23 6.05
N GLN A 353 9.78 15.81 6.16
CA GLN A 353 10.47 16.38 5.01
C GLN A 353 10.80 15.32 3.95
N LEU A 354 11.28 14.15 4.35
CA LEU A 354 11.52 13.03 3.42
C LEU A 354 10.24 12.63 2.68
N VAL A 355 9.11 12.53 3.38
CA VAL A 355 7.80 12.23 2.75
C VAL A 355 7.41 13.31 1.74
N LEU A 356 7.62 14.59 2.03
CA LEU A 356 7.39 15.67 1.06
C LEU A 356 8.33 15.58 -0.15
N ASP A 357 9.59 15.23 0.04
CA ASP A 357 10.55 15.02 -1.03
C ASP A 357 10.13 13.86 -1.94
N VAL A 358 9.69 12.73 -1.33
CA VAL A 358 9.17 11.57 -2.07
C VAL A 358 7.89 11.93 -2.83
N ALA A 359 6.97 12.66 -2.20
CA ALA A 359 5.76 13.17 -2.85
C ALA A 359 6.10 14.13 -4.00
N SER A 360 7.21 14.84 -3.92
CA SER A 360 7.70 15.77 -4.94
C SER A 360 8.51 15.09 -6.06
N GLY A 361 8.69 13.76 -6.00
CA GLY A 361 9.30 12.98 -7.08
C GLY A 361 10.64 12.31 -6.74
N LYS A 362 11.17 12.49 -5.52
CA LYS A 362 12.35 11.74 -5.07
C LYS A 362 12.01 10.24 -5.04
N LYS A 363 12.78 9.42 -5.72
CA LYS A 363 12.62 7.96 -5.70
C LYS A 363 13.14 7.39 -4.38
N VAL A 364 12.40 6.43 -3.82
CA VAL A 364 12.86 5.60 -2.70
C VAL A 364 13.76 4.47 -3.18
N LYS A 365 14.50 3.84 -2.27
CA LYS A 365 15.49 2.79 -2.59
C LYS A 365 14.88 1.62 -3.35
N ALA A 366 13.67 1.21 -2.96
CA ALA A 366 12.97 0.11 -3.63
C ALA A 366 12.59 0.45 -5.07
N GLU A 367 12.14 1.67 -5.37
CA GLU A 367 11.88 2.12 -6.74
C GLU A 367 13.16 2.15 -7.59
N ILE A 368 14.29 2.59 -7.00
CA ILE A 368 15.59 2.59 -7.69
C ILE A 368 16.01 1.17 -8.04
N ALA A 369 15.68 0.20 -7.19
CA ALA A 369 15.93 -1.22 -7.42
C ALA A 369 14.92 -1.90 -8.37
N GLY A 370 13.83 -1.20 -8.75
CA GLY A 370 12.78 -1.72 -9.63
C GLY A 370 11.83 -2.71 -8.93
N PHE A 371 11.68 -2.61 -7.61
CA PHE A 371 10.81 -3.51 -6.84
C PHE A 371 9.39 -2.95 -6.77
N HIS A 372 8.42 -3.78 -7.17
CA HIS A 372 6.99 -3.53 -7.13
C HIS A 372 6.27 -4.87 -7.00
N ASP A 373 5.64 -5.11 -5.88
CA ASP A 373 4.96 -6.37 -5.60
C ASP A 373 3.47 -6.13 -5.33
N LEU A 374 2.63 -7.08 -5.76
CA LEU A 374 1.20 -7.10 -5.53
C LEU A 374 0.80 -8.41 -4.88
N ALA A 375 0.05 -8.34 -3.77
CA ALA A 375 -0.60 -9.51 -3.21
C ALA A 375 -1.99 -9.14 -2.66
N ILE A 376 -2.97 -10.00 -2.93
CA ILE A 376 -4.36 -9.82 -2.53
C ILE A 376 -4.69 -10.83 -1.44
N PHE A 377 -5.47 -10.43 -0.45
CA PHE A 377 -5.89 -11.30 0.64
C PHE A 377 -6.74 -12.45 0.09
N LYS A 378 -6.32 -13.67 0.40
CA LYS A 378 -7.02 -14.90 0.04
C LYS A 378 -7.31 -15.71 1.30
N GLN A 379 -8.58 -15.98 1.54
CA GLN A 379 -9.07 -16.70 2.72
C GLN A 379 -9.53 -18.13 2.39
N GLY A 380 -10.09 -18.32 1.21
CA GLY A 380 -10.65 -19.59 0.78
C GLY A 380 -9.69 -20.46 -0.03
N VAL A 381 -10.20 -21.60 -0.47
CA VAL A 381 -9.52 -22.53 -1.38
C VAL A 381 -9.53 -22.00 -2.82
N THR A 382 -8.69 -22.57 -3.66
CA THR A 382 -8.78 -22.40 -5.12
C THR A 382 -9.62 -23.54 -5.69
N LEU A 383 -10.61 -23.23 -6.55
CA LEU A 383 -11.51 -24.19 -7.19
C LEU A 383 -10.89 -24.83 -8.43
#